data_6039975386600ad13749c00c5c0c9d72
#
_entry.id   6039975386600ad13749c00c5c0c9d72
#
_cell.length_a   1.000
_cell.length_b   1.000
_cell.length_c   1.000
_cell.angle_alpha   90.00
_cell.angle_beta   90.00
_cell.angle_gamma   90.00
#
_symmetry.space_group_name_H-M   'P 1'
#
loop_
_entity.id
_entity.type
_entity.pdbx_description
1 polymer ?
#
loop_
_entity_poly.entity_id
_entity_poly.type
_entity_poly.pdbx_seq_one_letter_code
_entity_poly.pdbx_strand_id
1 'polypeptide(L)'
;MIVTGRKRVGKSHTTLKHLLFLAYKSKTPKKSLILDVNGEYGAYEIDGVKHNIREIKEADLIKYSNSKIPEVRRIVPTLPNGMPMDENEIDDLLIKVIKFSRNLILFIDDLNVIMGDAMPVKFTSLLCNNAHRAADVILHLQSAGRLLPKLRQNTNLIRMHAQLDDIDDSKGKLPPSDYKILKIAQLMINKQVDAGNMRFYVTINRDVMKIEGQFSPRMLADAIKAFLLENPSAFGALMKQRDEQGKTKFTYEQALNARIIELYNLYNGNPTQPTKS
;
A
#
# COMPACT_ATOMS: atom_id res chain seq x y z
N MET A 1 -4.58 3.61 3.35
CA MET A 1 -3.52 3.13 2.43
C MET A 1 -2.54 2.24 3.20
N ILE A 2 -2.11 1.14 2.59
CA ILE A 2 -1.02 0.31 3.10
C ILE A 2 0.20 0.50 2.19
N VAL A 3 1.39 0.59 2.78
CA VAL A 3 2.67 0.66 2.06
C VAL A 3 3.50 -0.55 2.46
N THR A 4 3.90 -1.35 1.47
CA THR A 4 4.66 -2.59 1.71
C THR A 4 6.01 -2.56 1.03
N GLY A 5 6.97 -3.31 1.57
CA GLY A 5 8.30 -3.46 0.99
C GLY A 5 9.38 -3.66 2.04
N ARG A 6 10.52 -4.22 1.62
CA ARG A 6 11.68 -4.43 2.48
C ARG A 6 12.25 -3.11 3.03
N LYS A 7 13.19 -3.18 3.96
CA LYS A 7 13.89 -1.99 4.47
C LYS A 7 14.71 -1.31 3.35
N ARG A 8 14.88 0.02 3.45
CA ARG A 8 15.73 0.86 2.57
C ARG A 8 15.29 0.97 1.11
N VAL A 9 14.04 0.69 0.77
CA VAL A 9 13.49 0.86 -0.59
C VAL A 9 12.74 2.17 -0.80
N GLY A 10 12.82 3.10 0.16
CA GLY A 10 12.24 4.45 0.04
C GLY A 10 10.79 4.59 0.48
N LYS A 11 10.20 3.62 1.22
CA LYS A 11 8.83 3.72 1.74
C LYS A 11 8.61 5.01 2.52
N SER A 12 9.41 5.22 3.58
CA SER A 12 9.29 6.37 4.48
C SER A 12 9.52 7.69 3.74
N HIS A 13 10.53 7.75 2.86
CA HIS A 13 10.80 8.92 2.01
C HIS A 13 9.59 9.29 1.15
N THR A 14 9.03 8.33 0.43
CA THR A 14 7.89 8.56 -0.47
C THR A 14 6.63 8.96 0.30
N THR A 15 6.40 8.33 1.46
CA THR A 15 5.25 8.66 2.31
C THR A 15 5.38 10.05 2.89
N LEU A 16 6.54 10.41 3.42
CA LEU A 16 6.78 11.73 3.99
C LEU A 16 6.66 12.83 2.93
N LYS A 17 7.23 12.61 1.73
CA LYS A 17 7.06 13.52 0.59
C LYS A 17 5.59 13.76 0.27
N HIS A 18 4.76 12.70 0.30
CA HIS A 18 3.32 12.79 0.10
C HIS A 18 2.62 13.59 1.22
N LEU A 19 2.95 13.33 2.50
CA LEU A 19 2.37 14.06 3.64
C LEU A 19 2.71 15.54 3.59
N LEU A 20 3.96 15.89 3.30
CA LEU A 20 4.40 17.29 3.16
C LEU A 20 3.73 17.99 1.96
N PHE A 21 3.59 17.28 0.84
CA PHE A 21 2.82 17.80 -0.30
C PHE A 21 1.37 18.09 0.09
N LEU A 22 0.71 17.15 0.75
CA LEU A 22 -0.69 17.32 1.18
C LEU A 22 -0.85 18.44 2.21
N ALA A 23 0.11 18.63 3.11
CA ALA A 23 0.03 19.69 4.11
C ALA A 23 0.28 21.09 3.52
N TYR A 24 1.24 21.24 2.60
CA TYR A 24 1.76 22.56 2.24
C TYR A 24 1.56 22.98 0.79
N LYS A 25 1.28 22.03 -0.12
CA LYS A 25 1.20 22.29 -1.57
C LYS A 25 -0.12 21.87 -2.21
N SER A 26 -0.95 21.10 -1.52
CA SER A 26 -2.25 20.64 -2.02
C SER A 26 -3.27 21.77 -2.07
N LYS A 27 -4.18 21.74 -3.05
CA LYS A 27 -5.37 22.64 -3.10
C LYS A 27 -6.33 22.40 -1.94
N THR A 28 -6.32 21.20 -1.37
CA THR A 28 -7.08 20.81 -0.18
C THR A 28 -6.11 20.36 0.92
N PRO A 29 -5.49 21.32 1.65
CA PRO A 29 -4.46 20.98 2.61
C PRO A 29 -4.98 20.08 3.72
N LYS A 30 -4.20 19.06 4.07
CA LYS A 30 -4.52 18.12 5.15
C LYS A 30 -3.40 18.11 6.18
N LYS A 31 -3.75 18.12 7.46
CA LYS A 31 -2.78 17.88 8.52
C LYS A 31 -2.46 16.40 8.64
N SER A 32 -1.28 16.08 9.17
CA SER A 32 -0.82 14.71 9.30
C SER A 32 -0.09 14.49 10.63
N LEU A 33 -0.36 13.35 11.26
CA LEU A 33 0.33 12.91 12.47
C LEU A 33 1.12 11.64 12.15
N ILE A 34 2.40 11.63 12.49
CA ILE A 34 3.30 10.48 12.36
C ILE A 34 3.47 9.85 13.73
N LEU A 35 3.14 8.58 13.88
CA LEU A 35 3.63 7.79 15.01
C LEU A 35 5.05 7.32 14.68
N ASP A 36 6.01 8.00 15.27
CA ASP A 36 7.45 7.88 14.99
C ASP A 36 8.11 7.02 16.05
N VAL A 37 7.94 5.71 15.91
CA VAL A 37 8.41 4.73 16.91
C VAL A 37 9.93 4.75 17.08
N ASN A 38 10.65 4.98 15.99
CA ASN A 38 12.11 4.94 15.96
C ASN A 38 12.75 6.33 16.13
N GLY A 39 11.97 7.42 16.23
CA GLY A 39 12.48 8.78 16.35
C GLY A 39 13.17 9.32 15.09
N GLU A 40 12.87 8.76 13.91
CA GLU A 40 13.59 9.05 12.66
C GLU A 40 13.11 10.30 11.92
N TYR A 41 11.91 10.84 12.25
CA TYR A 41 11.26 11.88 11.47
C TYR A 41 11.48 13.31 12.00
N GLY A 42 12.33 13.52 13.00
CA GLY A 42 12.58 14.87 13.59
C GLY A 42 13.13 15.86 12.59
N ALA A 43 14.20 15.49 11.91
CA ALA A 43 14.79 16.25 10.81
C ALA A 43 14.93 15.33 9.61
N TYR A 44 14.30 15.70 8.51
CA TYR A 44 14.26 14.87 7.31
C TYR A 44 14.55 15.69 6.05
N GLU A 45 15.36 15.16 5.14
CA GLU A 45 15.69 15.83 3.88
C GLU A 45 14.93 15.20 2.71
N ILE A 46 14.22 16.03 1.95
CA ILE A 46 13.49 15.62 0.75
C ILE A 46 13.85 16.57 -0.38
N ASP A 47 14.34 16.02 -1.48
CA ASP A 47 14.72 16.78 -2.68
C ASP A 47 15.67 17.96 -2.34
N GLY A 48 16.63 17.76 -1.42
CA GLY A 48 17.59 18.77 -0.96
C GLY A 48 17.04 19.81 0.03
N VAL A 49 15.78 19.69 0.45
CA VAL A 49 15.15 20.58 1.42
C VAL A 49 15.04 19.88 2.78
N LYS A 50 15.59 20.52 3.83
CA LYS A 50 15.46 20.04 5.20
C LYS A 50 14.09 20.42 5.78
N HIS A 51 13.39 19.43 6.30
CA HIS A 51 12.11 19.56 6.98
C HIS A 51 12.26 19.21 8.46
N ASN A 52 11.91 20.13 9.35
CA ASN A 52 11.86 19.90 10.79
C ASN A 52 10.42 19.57 11.19
N ILE A 53 10.14 18.29 11.46
CA ILE A 53 8.83 17.83 11.89
C ILE A 53 8.76 17.91 13.41
N ARG A 54 8.00 18.89 13.89
CA ARG A 54 7.88 19.15 15.32
C ARG A 54 7.14 18.02 16.00
N GLU A 55 7.63 17.66 17.18
CA GLU A 55 6.99 16.70 18.07
C GLU A 55 5.81 17.33 18.80
N ILE A 56 4.77 16.54 19.02
CA ILE A 56 3.71 16.83 20.00
C ILE A 56 3.73 15.77 21.08
N LYS A 57 3.36 16.14 22.29
CA LYS A 57 3.19 15.20 23.39
C LYS A 57 1.80 14.57 23.36
N GLU A 58 1.64 13.41 23.99
CA GLU A 58 0.35 12.71 24.10
C GLU A 58 -0.76 13.65 24.62
N ALA A 59 -0.49 14.50 25.61
CA ALA A 59 -1.43 15.46 26.16
C ALA A 59 -1.96 16.48 25.11
N ASP A 60 -1.21 16.74 24.05
CA ASP A 60 -1.59 17.69 22.99
C ASP A 60 -2.38 17.04 21.84
N LEU A 61 -2.59 15.73 21.83
CA LEU A 61 -3.25 15.01 20.76
C LEU A 61 -4.64 15.57 20.42
N ILE A 62 -5.46 15.82 21.44
CA ILE A 62 -6.82 16.35 21.26
C ILE A 62 -6.76 17.76 20.69
N LYS A 63 -5.89 18.63 21.23
CA LYS A 63 -5.69 19.99 20.75
C LYS A 63 -5.23 20.00 19.30
N TYR A 64 -4.25 19.17 18.96
CA TYR A 64 -3.76 19.02 17.60
C TYR A 64 -4.86 18.49 16.67
N SER A 65 -5.59 17.46 17.08
CA SER A 65 -6.69 16.88 16.30
C SER A 65 -7.78 17.91 15.97
N ASN A 66 -8.07 18.83 16.89
CA ASN A 66 -9.06 19.89 16.70
C ASN A 66 -8.51 21.13 15.96
N SER A 67 -7.20 21.26 15.81
CA SER A 67 -6.58 22.34 15.04
C SER A 67 -6.99 22.28 13.57
N LYS A 68 -7.17 23.44 12.95
CA LYS A 68 -7.44 23.57 11.50
C LYS A 68 -6.16 23.84 10.68
N ILE A 69 -5.01 23.96 11.34
CA ILE A 69 -3.74 24.28 10.69
C ILE A 69 -3.24 23.05 9.93
N PRO A 70 -3.02 23.12 8.61
CA PRO A 70 -2.48 22.02 7.82
C PRO A 70 -0.97 21.93 8.02
N GLU A 71 -0.54 21.03 8.87
CA GLU A 71 0.87 20.79 9.19
C GLU A 71 1.15 19.29 9.40
N VAL A 72 2.42 18.93 9.33
CA VAL A 72 2.88 17.58 9.68
C VAL A 72 3.51 17.64 11.07
N ARG A 73 3.04 16.78 11.97
CA ARG A 73 3.57 16.60 13.34
C ARG A 73 3.92 15.15 13.55
N ARG A 74 4.76 14.90 14.57
CA ARG A 74 5.10 13.56 15.01
C ARG A 74 4.85 13.39 16.50
N ILE A 75 4.63 12.16 16.91
CA ILE A 75 4.63 11.74 18.31
C ILE A 75 5.62 10.58 18.42
N VAL A 76 6.53 10.71 19.38
CA VAL A 76 7.53 9.69 19.68
C VAL A 76 7.10 8.97 20.96
N PRO A 77 7.10 7.63 21.01
CA PRO A 77 6.75 6.86 22.20
C PRO A 77 7.81 7.02 23.30
N THR A 78 7.71 8.10 24.05
CA THR A 78 8.59 8.42 25.17
C THR A 78 7.77 8.81 26.40
N LEU A 79 8.19 8.31 27.55
CA LEU A 79 7.64 8.69 28.84
C LEU A 79 7.93 10.18 29.16
N PRO A 80 7.21 10.79 30.12
CA PRO A 80 7.47 12.18 30.52
C PRO A 80 8.90 12.44 31.01
N ASN A 81 9.58 11.44 31.52
CA ASN A 81 10.98 11.51 31.93
C ASN A 81 11.99 11.34 30.77
N GLY A 82 11.51 11.19 29.53
CA GLY A 82 12.32 11.01 28.33
C GLY A 82 12.78 9.58 28.04
N MET A 83 12.42 8.62 28.88
CA MET A 83 12.73 7.21 28.62
C MET A 83 11.82 6.62 27.52
N PRO A 84 12.29 5.67 26.71
CA PRO A 84 11.44 4.95 25.78
C PRO A 84 10.29 4.25 26.50
N MET A 85 9.12 4.22 25.89
CA MET A 85 8.00 3.41 26.33
C MET A 85 8.27 1.91 26.09
N ASP A 86 7.74 1.07 26.96
CA ASP A 86 7.73 -0.39 26.73
C ASP A 86 6.62 -0.78 25.70
N GLU A 87 6.54 -2.07 25.35
CA GLU A 87 5.57 -2.56 24.34
C GLU A 87 4.12 -2.29 24.73
N ASN A 88 3.75 -2.47 26.01
CA ASN A 88 2.39 -2.24 26.48
C ASN A 88 2.04 -0.75 26.47
N GLU A 89 2.97 0.10 26.87
CA GLU A 89 2.83 1.56 26.86
C GLU A 89 2.70 2.09 25.41
N ILE A 90 3.44 1.48 24.45
CA ILE A 90 3.33 1.81 23.03
C ILE A 90 1.95 1.39 22.50
N ASP A 91 1.44 0.22 22.86
CA ASP A 91 0.10 -0.24 22.48
C ASP A 91 -0.99 0.71 23.01
N ASP A 92 -0.89 1.14 24.26
CA ASP A 92 -1.83 2.10 24.85
C ASP A 92 -1.75 3.47 24.14
N LEU A 93 -0.55 3.97 23.86
CA LEU A 93 -0.36 5.20 23.08
C LEU A 93 -0.97 5.06 21.68
N LEU A 94 -0.74 3.95 21.00
CA LEU A 94 -1.27 3.68 19.67
C LEU A 94 -2.80 3.70 19.67
N ILE A 95 -3.43 3.06 20.65
CA ILE A 95 -4.88 3.07 20.83
C ILE A 95 -5.39 4.50 21.03
N LYS A 96 -4.73 5.31 21.85
CA LYS A 96 -5.07 6.73 22.09
C LYS A 96 -4.90 7.54 20.81
N VAL A 97 -3.77 7.40 20.11
CA VAL A 97 -3.49 8.09 18.85
C VAL A 97 -4.60 7.82 17.83
N ILE A 98 -4.96 6.56 17.62
CA ILE A 98 -6.04 6.20 16.69
C ILE A 98 -7.39 6.74 17.17
N LYS A 99 -7.69 6.61 18.46
CA LYS A 99 -8.97 7.04 19.06
C LYS A 99 -9.19 8.55 18.94
N PHE A 100 -8.14 9.35 19.09
CA PHE A 100 -8.23 10.82 19.09
C PHE A 100 -7.89 11.44 17.74
N SER A 101 -7.36 10.68 16.76
CA SER A 101 -7.12 11.19 15.41
C SER A 101 -8.44 11.47 14.68
N ARG A 102 -8.65 12.74 14.31
CA ARG A 102 -9.83 13.20 13.55
C ARG A 102 -9.41 14.23 12.51
N ASN A 103 -10.01 14.18 11.33
CA ASN A 103 -9.74 15.13 10.23
C ASN A 103 -8.25 15.29 9.91
N LEU A 104 -7.51 14.18 9.91
CA LEU A 104 -6.07 14.16 9.63
C LEU A 104 -5.67 12.85 8.94
N ILE A 105 -4.44 12.83 8.44
CA ILE A 105 -3.79 11.61 7.98
C ILE A 105 -2.91 11.08 9.11
N LEU A 106 -3.21 9.89 9.59
CA LEU A 106 -2.39 9.17 10.55
C LEU A 106 -1.41 8.27 9.80
N PHE A 107 -0.12 8.51 9.98
CA PHE A 107 0.92 7.64 9.47
C PHE A 107 1.57 6.86 10.61
N ILE A 108 1.57 5.54 10.48
CA ILE A 108 2.19 4.61 11.43
C ILE A 108 3.30 3.88 10.69
N ASP A 109 4.55 4.16 11.08
CA ASP A 109 5.71 3.49 10.51
C ASP A 109 6.04 2.22 11.27
N ASP A 110 6.55 1.24 10.54
CA ASP A 110 7.07 -0.05 11.02
C ASP A 110 6.16 -0.77 12.02
N LEU A 111 4.88 -0.91 11.63
CA LEU A 111 3.85 -1.54 12.46
C LEU A 111 4.27 -2.93 12.98
N ASN A 112 5.10 -3.65 12.23
CA ASN A 112 5.59 -4.98 12.64
C ASN A 112 6.50 -4.93 13.89
N VAL A 113 7.19 -3.80 14.13
CA VAL A 113 8.02 -3.62 15.33
C VAL A 113 7.14 -3.43 16.56
N ILE A 114 6.01 -2.75 16.37
CA ILE A 114 5.09 -2.45 17.47
C ILE A 114 4.29 -3.68 17.89
N MET A 115 3.90 -4.52 16.93
CA MET A 115 2.83 -5.51 17.15
C MET A 115 3.28 -6.97 17.01
N GLY A 116 4.56 -7.24 16.77
CA GLY A 116 5.03 -8.59 16.53
C GLY A 116 4.26 -9.29 15.40
N ASP A 117 4.03 -10.61 15.55
CA ASP A 117 3.33 -11.43 14.55
C ASP A 117 1.80 -11.38 14.64
N ALA A 118 1.24 -10.84 15.73
CA ALA A 118 -0.20 -10.81 15.99
C ALA A 118 -0.70 -9.41 16.28
N MET A 119 -1.46 -8.85 15.34
CA MET A 119 -2.10 -7.55 15.53
C MET A 119 -3.29 -7.66 16.52
N PRO A 120 -3.31 -6.89 17.63
CA PRO A 120 -4.42 -6.94 18.59
C PRO A 120 -5.76 -6.66 17.92
N VAL A 121 -6.81 -7.41 18.34
CA VAL A 121 -8.16 -7.27 17.81
C VAL A 121 -8.70 -5.84 17.98
N LYS A 122 -8.39 -5.20 19.13
CA LYS A 122 -8.77 -3.81 19.40
C LYS A 122 -8.20 -2.84 18.35
N PHE A 123 -6.92 -3.01 18.00
CA PHE A 123 -6.25 -2.15 17.02
C PHE A 123 -6.88 -2.31 15.63
N THR A 124 -7.04 -3.54 15.17
CA THR A 124 -7.68 -3.82 13.88
C THR A 124 -9.09 -3.24 13.81
N SER A 125 -9.87 -3.41 14.88
CA SER A 125 -11.22 -2.85 14.97
C SER A 125 -11.24 -1.32 14.92
N LEU A 126 -10.32 -0.66 15.63
CA LEU A 126 -10.19 0.80 15.61
C LEU A 126 -9.81 1.33 14.22
N LEU A 127 -8.90 0.65 13.52
CA LEU A 127 -8.51 1.01 12.14
C LEU A 127 -9.67 0.85 11.17
N CYS A 128 -10.43 -0.23 11.27
CA CYS A 128 -11.57 -0.47 10.38
C CYS A 128 -12.71 0.52 10.60
N ASN A 129 -12.86 1.06 11.82
CA ASN A 129 -13.91 2.02 12.17
C ASN A 129 -13.51 3.50 11.96
N ASN A 130 -12.35 3.77 11.39
CA ASN A 130 -11.84 5.15 11.19
C ASN A 130 -12.62 5.97 10.18
N ALA A 131 -13.39 5.36 9.29
CA ALA A 131 -14.24 6.07 8.32
C ALA A 131 -15.18 7.11 8.99
N HIS A 132 -15.69 6.80 10.17
CA HIS A 132 -16.55 7.72 10.95
C HIS A 132 -15.81 8.91 11.57
N ARG A 133 -14.47 8.94 11.49
CA ARG A 133 -13.62 9.99 12.10
C ARG A 133 -13.01 10.92 11.07
N ALA A 134 -13.28 10.71 9.77
CA ALA A 134 -12.61 11.40 8.67
C ALA A 134 -11.07 11.36 8.77
N ALA A 135 -10.52 10.26 9.33
CA ALA A 135 -9.09 10.03 9.44
C ALA A 135 -8.64 9.03 8.38
N ASP A 136 -7.76 9.46 7.49
CA ASP A 136 -7.06 8.55 6.59
C ASP A 136 -5.89 7.92 7.34
N VAL A 137 -5.67 6.62 7.14
CA VAL A 137 -4.54 5.92 7.79
C VAL A 137 -3.57 5.39 6.74
N ILE A 138 -2.27 5.63 6.98
CA ILE A 138 -1.16 5.07 6.20
C ILE A 138 -0.38 4.14 7.13
N LEU A 139 -0.28 2.87 6.74
CA LEU A 139 0.45 1.84 7.50
C LEU A 139 1.62 1.34 6.68
N HIS A 140 2.81 1.30 7.28
CA HIS A 140 3.94 0.61 6.68
C HIS A 140 4.06 -0.82 7.21
N LEU A 141 4.22 -1.74 6.26
CA LEU A 141 4.47 -3.16 6.49
C LEU A 141 5.68 -3.62 5.69
N GLN A 142 6.32 -4.70 6.14
CA GLN A 142 7.50 -5.22 5.45
C GLN A 142 7.14 -6.14 4.27
N SER A 143 5.94 -6.76 4.29
CA SER A 143 5.50 -7.70 3.26
C SER A 143 4.03 -7.53 2.91
N ALA A 144 3.71 -7.58 1.61
CA ALA A 144 2.34 -7.59 1.13
C ALA A 144 1.64 -8.94 1.37
N GLY A 145 2.38 -10.04 1.39
CA GLY A 145 1.86 -11.37 1.66
C GLY A 145 1.38 -11.58 3.10
N ARG A 146 1.88 -10.77 4.04
CA ARG A 146 1.50 -10.81 5.46
C ARG A 146 0.31 -9.91 5.82
N LEU A 147 -0.35 -9.32 4.82
CA LEU A 147 -1.54 -8.51 5.03
C LEU A 147 -2.67 -9.31 5.68
N LEU A 148 -3.04 -8.92 6.88
CA LEU A 148 -4.18 -9.52 7.57
C LEU A 148 -5.47 -9.34 6.76
N PRO A 149 -6.35 -10.36 6.68
CA PRO A 149 -7.58 -10.29 5.89
C PRO A 149 -8.44 -9.06 6.19
N LYS A 150 -8.61 -8.71 7.47
CA LYS A 150 -9.39 -7.54 7.89
C LYS A 150 -8.78 -6.21 7.42
N LEU A 151 -7.47 -6.04 7.50
CA LEU A 151 -6.80 -4.83 7.00
C LEU A 151 -6.94 -4.73 5.48
N ARG A 152 -6.74 -5.85 4.79
CA ARG A 152 -6.88 -5.91 3.34
C ARG A 152 -8.30 -5.56 2.89
N GLN A 153 -9.34 -6.08 3.55
CA GLN A 153 -10.74 -5.78 3.22
C GLN A 153 -11.08 -4.29 3.36
N ASN A 154 -10.42 -3.59 4.29
CA ASN A 154 -10.66 -2.17 4.57
C ASN A 154 -9.60 -1.25 3.92
N THR A 155 -8.82 -1.75 2.98
CA THR A 155 -7.76 -0.99 2.31
C THR A 155 -8.08 -0.79 0.84
N ASN A 156 -8.22 0.46 0.44
CA ASN A 156 -8.47 0.84 -0.95
C ASN A 156 -7.17 0.95 -1.75
N LEU A 157 -6.09 1.41 -1.13
CA LEU A 157 -4.80 1.67 -1.79
C LEU A 157 -3.68 0.85 -1.16
N ILE A 158 -2.95 0.10 -1.98
CA ILE A 158 -1.72 -0.59 -1.59
C ILE A 158 -0.57 -0.03 -2.42
N ARG A 159 0.37 0.68 -1.77
CA ARG A 159 1.64 1.06 -2.40
C ARG A 159 2.65 -0.05 -2.17
N MET A 160 3.14 -0.64 -3.24
CA MET A 160 4.05 -1.76 -3.20
C MET A 160 5.42 -1.34 -3.70
N HIS A 161 6.43 -1.53 -2.86
CA HIS A 161 7.87 -1.40 -3.17
C HIS A 161 8.49 -2.80 -3.28
N ALA A 162 9.80 -2.88 -3.52
CA ALA A 162 10.53 -4.15 -3.52
C ALA A 162 10.27 -4.97 -2.25
N GLN A 163 9.86 -6.22 -2.41
CA GLN A 163 9.56 -7.17 -1.33
C GLN A 163 10.76 -8.07 -1.06
N LEU A 164 10.81 -8.70 0.12
CA LEU A 164 11.68 -9.84 0.38
C LEU A 164 10.99 -11.14 0.01
N ASP A 165 9.69 -11.23 0.34
CA ASP A 165 8.90 -12.44 0.16
C ASP A 165 8.30 -12.45 -1.25
N ASP A 166 8.16 -13.64 -1.83
CA ASP A 166 7.36 -13.79 -3.05
C ASP A 166 5.87 -13.81 -2.71
N ILE A 167 5.08 -13.16 -3.56
CA ILE A 167 3.61 -13.17 -3.44
C ILE A 167 3.07 -14.60 -3.59
N ASP A 168 3.79 -15.48 -4.30
CA ASP A 168 3.42 -16.89 -4.47
C ASP A 168 3.38 -17.65 -3.14
N ASP A 169 4.22 -17.29 -2.17
CA ASP A 169 4.22 -17.87 -0.81
C ASP A 169 2.90 -17.63 -0.07
N SER A 170 2.14 -16.65 -0.52
CA SER A 170 0.85 -16.26 0.06
C SER A 170 -0.35 -16.57 -0.84
N LYS A 171 -0.15 -17.26 -1.97
CA LYS A 171 -1.19 -17.56 -2.97
C LYS A 171 -2.46 -18.16 -2.38
N GLY A 172 -2.30 -19.13 -1.47
CA GLY A 172 -3.43 -19.79 -0.79
C GLY A 172 -4.16 -18.93 0.26
N LYS A 173 -3.58 -17.79 0.65
CA LYS A 173 -4.14 -16.87 1.68
C LYS A 173 -4.77 -15.62 1.07
N LEU A 174 -4.58 -15.40 -0.23
CA LEU A 174 -5.08 -14.24 -0.96
C LEU A 174 -6.28 -14.62 -1.82
N PRO A 175 -7.29 -13.74 -1.95
CA PRO A 175 -8.30 -13.90 -2.99
C PRO A 175 -7.63 -13.93 -4.37
N PRO A 176 -8.17 -14.70 -5.33
CA PRO A 176 -7.55 -14.85 -6.65
C PRO A 176 -7.32 -13.52 -7.40
N SER A 177 -8.22 -12.55 -7.24
CA SER A 177 -8.09 -11.22 -7.83
C SER A 177 -6.92 -10.44 -7.21
N ASP A 178 -6.82 -10.45 -5.87
CA ASP A 178 -5.74 -9.77 -5.14
C ASP A 178 -4.39 -10.42 -5.46
N TYR A 179 -4.33 -11.75 -5.49
CA TYR A 179 -3.11 -12.48 -5.87
C TYR A 179 -2.60 -12.06 -7.25
N LYS A 180 -3.48 -12.03 -8.27
CA LYS A 180 -3.09 -11.67 -9.63
C LYS A 180 -2.48 -10.28 -9.72
N ILE A 181 -3.17 -9.27 -9.20
CA ILE A 181 -2.72 -7.88 -9.31
C ILE A 181 -1.45 -7.62 -8.48
N LEU A 182 -1.32 -8.24 -7.29
CA LEU A 182 -0.13 -8.14 -6.46
C LEU A 182 1.08 -8.84 -7.11
N LYS A 183 0.88 -10.02 -7.72
CA LYS A 183 1.96 -10.74 -8.42
C LYS A 183 2.44 -9.96 -9.64
N ILE A 184 1.53 -9.42 -10.46
CA ILE A 184 1.89 -8.59 -11.61
C ILE A 184 2.66 -7.33 -11.15
N ALA A 185 2.20 -6.68 -10.09
CA ALA A 185 2.92 -5.54 -9.50
C ALA A 185 4.32 -5.93 -9.00
N GLN A 186 4.47 -7.11 -8.36
CA GLN A 186 5.77 -7.63 -7.95
C GLN A 186 6.70 -7.87 -9.13
N LEU A 187 6.22 -8.46 -10.22
CA LEU A 187 7.01 -8.68 -11.44
C LEU A 187 7.50 -7.36 -12.06
N MET A 188 6.65 -6.32 -12.07
CA MET A 188 7.06 -4.97 -12.51
C MET A 188 8.18 -4.42 -11.63
N ILE A 189 8.03 -4.53 -10.31
CA ILE A 189 8.98 -4.01 -9.32
C ILE A 189 10.31 -4.77 -9.42
N ASN A 190 10.27 -6.10 -9.47
CA ASN A 190 11.49 -6.91 -9.55
C ASN A 190 12.29 -6.58 -10.81
N LYS A 191 11.63 -6.43 -11.98
CA LYS A 191 12.28 -5.99 -13.22
C LYS A 191 12.99 -4.65 -13.10
N GLN A 192 12.43 -3.71 -12.33
CA GLN A 192 13.05 -2.39 -12.08
C GLN A 192 14.21 -2.48 -11.09
N VAL A 193 14.05 -3.31 -10.05
CA VAL A 193 15.13 -3.58 -9.07
C VAL A 193 16.33 -4.23 -9.76
N ASP A 194 16.11 -5.19 -10.64
CA ASP A 194 17.15 -5.85 -11.43
C ASP A 194 17.86 -4.88 -12.38
N ALA A 195 17.13 -3.85 -12.85
CA ALA A 195 17.69 -2.73 -13.63
C ALA A 195 18.37 -1.64 -12.76
N GLY A 196 18.51 -1.86 -11.44
CA GLY A 196 19.17 -0.94 -10.50
C GLY A 196 18.25 0.12 -9.87
N ASN A 197 16.95 0.16 -10.21
CA ASN A 197 16.00 1.12 -9.64
C ASN A 197 15.37 0.58 -8.34
N MET A 198 16.12 0.62 -7.25
CA MET A 198 15.71 0.10 -5.93
C MET A 198 14.54 0.86 -5.30
N ARG A 199 14.25 2.08 -5.75
CA ARG A 199 13.19 2.93 -5.19
C ARG A 199 11.89 2.89 -6.00
N PHE A 200 11.85 2.07 -7.04
CA PHE A 200 10.64 1.92 -7.84
C PHE A 200 9.49 1.35 -7.01
N TYR A 201 8.31 1.88 -7.24
CA TYR A 201 7.07 1.41 -6.62
C TYR A 201 5.89 1.58 -7.54
N VAL A 202 4.84 0.86 -7.27
CA VAL A 202 3.52 1.04 -7.87
C VAL A 202 2.46 1.15 -6.78
N THR A 203 1.34 1.80 -7.11
CA THR A 203 0.17 1.87 -6.23
C THR A 203 -0.96 1.08 -6.86
N ILE A 204 -1.52 0.15 -6.11
CA ILE A 204 -2.67 -0.64 -6.52
C ILE A 204 -3.90 0.02 -5.91
N ASN A 205 -4.78 0.52 -6.77
CA ASN A 205 -6.11 1.00 -6.40
C ASN A 205 -7.08 -0.17 -6.51
N ARG A 206 -7.53 -0.67 -5.37
CA ARG A 206 -8.38 -1.87 -5.30
C ARG A 206 -9.84 -1.59 -5.63
N ASP A 207 -10.31 -0.37 -5.48
CA ASP A 207 -11.70 0.00 -5.79
C ASP A 207 -12.00 -0.14 -7.29
N VAL A 208 -10.99 0.16 -8.11
CA VAL A 208 -11.08 0.10 -9.58
C VAL A 208 -10.12 -0.94 -10.18
N MET A 209 -9.47 -1.75 -9.37
CA MET A 209 -8.51 -2.79 -9.78
C MET A 209 -7.42 -2.26 -10.72
N LYS A 210 -6.83 -1.10 -10.41
CA LYS A 210 -5.86 -0.41 -11.27
C LYS A 210 -4.48 -0.40 -10.64
N ILE A 211 -3.43 -0.52 -11.47
CA ILE A 211 -2.04 -0.29 -11.09
C ILE A 211 -1.64 1.12 -11.56
N GLU A 212 -1.18 1.95 -10.65
CA GLU A 212 -0.79 3.34 -10.88
C GLU A 212 0.67 3.54 -10.50
N GLY A 213 1.38 4.42 -11.24
CA GLY A 213 2.77 4.73 -10.97
C GLY A 213 3.48 5.33 -12.19
N GLN A 214 4.79 5.51 -12.05
CA GLN A 214 5.64 6.01 -13.14
C GLN A 214 6.23 4.84 -13.93
N PHE A 215 5.46 4.29 -14.85
CA PHE A 215 5.88 3.18 -15.71
C PHE A 215 5.31 3.34 -17.13
N SER A 216 5.96 2.69 -18.10
CA SER A 216 5.47 2.67 -19.47
C SER A 216 4.34 1.62 -19.64
N PRO A 217 3.43 1.81 -20.61
CA PRO A 217 2.43 0.80 -20.98
C PRO A 217 3.04 -0.58 -21.27
N ARG A 218 4.22 -0.60 -21.91
CA ARG A 218 4.95 -1.82 -22.21
C ARG A 218 5.38 -2.58 -20.96
N MET A 219 5.79 -1.88 -19.88
CA MET A 219 6.21 -2.53 -18.64
C MET A 219 5.07 -3.33 -18.01
N LEU A 220 3.86 -2.76 -17.96
CA LEU A 220 2.67 -3.46 -17.49
C LEU A 220 2.33 -4.67 -18.37
N ALA A 221 2.34 -4.50 -19.69
CA ALA A 221 2.07 -5.58 -20.64
C ALA A 221 3.09 -6.73 -20.50
N ASP A 222 4.38 -6.42 -20.37
CA ASP A 222 5.45 -7.41 -20.18
C ASP A 222 5.26 -8.18 -18.86
N ALA A 223 4.89 -7.50 -17.76
CA ALA A 223 4.65 -8.14 -16.48
C ALA A 223 3.40 -9.05 -16.51
N ILE A 224 2.34 -8.63 -17.19
CA ILE A 224 1.14 -9.45 -17.42
C ILE A 224 1.51 -10.69 -18.24
N LYS A 225 2.30 -10.54 -19.31
CA LYS A 225 2.78 -11.66 -20.12
C LYS A 225 3.59 -12.65 -19.30
N ALA A 226 4.54 -12.17 -18.48
CA ALA A 226 5.34 -13.01 -17.59
C ALA A 226 4.44 -13.78 -16.61
N PHE A 227 3.50 -13.11 -15.96
CA PHE A 227 2.53 -13.76 -15.07
C PHE A 227 1.73 -14.87 -15.76
N LEU A 228 1.26 -14.64 -16.98
CA LEU A 228 0.48 -15.62 -17.74
C LEU A 228 1.31 -16.83 -18.18
N LEU A 229 2.58 -16.62 -18.55
CA LEU A 229 3.51 -17.70 -18.89
C LEU A 229 3.81 -18.61 -17.69
N GLU A 230 3.91 -18.03 -16.49
CA GLU A 230 4.06 -18.77 -15.22
C GLU A 230 2.74 -19.46 -14.78
N ASN A 231 1.59 -18.96 -15.27
CA ASN A 231 0.26 -19.45 -14.90
C ASN A 231 -0.61 -19.78 -16.13
N PRO A 232 -0.29 -20.81 -16.95
CA PRO A 232 -1.02 -21.12 -18.18
C PRO A 232 -2.50 -21.41 -17.96
N SER A 233 -2.88 -21.88 -16.78
CA SER A 233 -4.29 -22.09 -16.40
C SER A 233 -5.13 -20.80 -16.44
N ALA A 234 -4.50 -19.63 -16.32
CA ALA A 234 -5.18 -18.34 -16.33
C ALA A 234 -5.84 -17.99 -17.67
N PHE A 235 -5.41 -18.61 -18.78
CA PHE A 235 -6.03 -18.48 -20.10
C PHE A 235 -6.45 -19.83 -20.70
N GLY A 236 -6.33 -20.92 -19.96
CA GLY A 236 -6.70 -22.26 -20.40
C GLY A 236 -8.17 -22.39 -20.80
N ALA A 237 -9.06 -21.59 -20.20
CA ALA A 237 -10.47 -21.57 -20.59
C ALA A 237 -10.68 -21.09 -22.04
N LEU A 238 -9.89 -20.13 -22.52
CA LEU A 238 -9.94 -19.65 -23.91
C LEU A 238 -9.47 -20.74 -24.87
N MET A 239 -8.46 -21.50 -24.51
CA MET A 239 -7.95 -22.61 -25.32
C MET A 239 -8.94 -23.77 -25.45
N LYS A 240 -9.88 -23.90 -24.51
CA LYS A 240 -10.92 -24.94 -24.55
C LYS A 240 -12.15 -24.55 -25.37
N GLN A 241 -12.27 -23.29 -25.79
CA GLN A 241 -13.39 -22.83 -26.60
C GLN A 241 -13.32 -23.49 -28.00
N ARG A 242 -14.50 -23.87 -28.50
CA ARG A 242 -14.68 -24.46 -29.82
C ARG A 242 -15.57 -23.54 -30.66
N ASP A 243 -15.36 -23.53 -31.96
CA ASP A 243 -16.27 -22.93 -32.93
C ASP A 243 -17.47 -23.85 -33.23
N GLU A 244 -18.37 -23.40 -34.08
CA GLU A 244 -19.56 -24.14 -34.47
C GLU A 244 -19.22 -25.47 -35.18
N GLN A 245 -17.99 -25.61 -35.68
CA GLN A 245 -17.48 -26.82 -36.37
C GLN A 245 -16.69 -27.73 -35.42
N GLY A 246 -16.63 -27.41 -34.11
CA GLY A 246 -15.91 -28.17 -33.08
C GLY A 246 -14.39 -27.98 -33.09
N LYS A 247 -13.83 -27.07 -33.89
CA LYS A 247 -12.41 -26.73 -33.90
C LYS A 247 -12.05 -25.77 -32.80
N THR A 248 -10.80 -25.79 -32.36
CA THR A 248 -10.28 -24.85 -31.38
C THR A 248 -10.39 -23.42 -31.89
N LYS A 249 -11.12 -22.56 -31.15
CA LYS A 249 -11.38 -21.16 -31.55
C LYS A 249 -10.13 -20.29 -31.46
N PHE A 250 -9.21 -20.58 -30.54
CA PHE A 250 -7.99 -19.82 -30.32
C PHE A 250 -6.76 -20.74 -30.36
N THR A 251 -5.71 -20.32 -31.05
CA THR A 251 -4.37 -20.89 -30.85
C THR A 251 -3.83 -20.47 -29.48
N TYR A 252 -2.74 -21.10 -29.02
CA TYR A 252 -2.08 -20.73 -27.77
C TYR A 252 -1.70 -19.24 -27.74
N GLU A 253 -1.08 -18.74 -28.82
CA GLU A 253 -0.66 -17.33 -28.91
C GLU A 253 -1.85 -16.37 -28.95
N GLN A 254 -2.91 -16.73 -29.66
CA GLN A 254 -4.13 -15.93 -29.70
C GLN A 254 -4.80 -15.86 -28.32
N ALA A 255 -4.90 -16.97 -27.60
CA ALA A 255 -5.46 -17.02 -26.25
C ALA A 255 -4.60 -16.22 -25.27
N LEU A 256 -3.27 -16.35 -25.34
CA LEU A 256 -2.33 -15.57 -24.52
C LEU A 256 -2.49 -14.07 -24.79
N ASN A 257 -2.46 -13.65 -26.06
CA ASN A 257 -2.59 -12.24 -26.43
C ASN A 257 -3.94 -11.64 -26.03
N ALA A 258 -5.04 -12.37 -26.25
CA ALA A 258 -6.38 -11.95 -25.82
C ALA A 258 -6.42 -11.71 -24.30
N ARG A 259 -5.78 -12.60 -23.53
CA ARG A 259 -5.74 -12.46 -22.07
C ARG A 259 -4.83 -11.32 -21.61
N ILE A 260 -3.71 -11.07 -22.30
CA ILE A 260 -2.85 -9.91 -22.03
C ILE A 260 -3.66 -8.62 -22.22
N ILE A 261 -4.37 -8.47 -23.33
CA ILE A 261 -5.19 -7.28 -23.63
C ILE A 261 -6.28 -7.09 -22.57
N GLU A 262 -6.98 -8.14 -22.20
CA GLU A 262 -8.03 -8.08 -21.17
C GLU A 262 -7.48 -7.60 -19.82
N LEU A 263 -6.40 -8.21 -19.32
CA LEU A 263 -5.79 -7.83 -18.04
C LEU A 263 -5.13 -6.44 -18.11
N TYR A 264 -4.54 -6.09 -19.24
CA TYR A 264 -3.98 -4.75 -19.45
C TYR A 264 -5.06 -3.68 -19.34
N ASN A 265 -6.18 -3.84 -20.03
CA ASN A 265 -7.29 -2.89 -19.97
C ASN A 265 -7.86 -2.78 -18.55
N LEU A 266 -8.01 -3.91 -17.86
CA LEU A 266 -8.45 -3.93 -16.47
C LEU A 266 -7.51 -3.15 -15.55
N TYR A 267 -6.21 -3.44 -15.60
CA TYR A 267 -5.24 -2.88 -14.67
C TYR A 267 -4.71 -1.49 -15.04
N ASN A 268 -4.91 -1.06 -16.30
CA ASN A 268 -4.61 0.31 -16.73
C ASN A 268 -5.78 1.29 -16.49
N GLY A 269 -6.93 0.80 -16.03
CA GLY A 269 -8.09 1.62 -15.72
C GLY A 269 -8.98 1.93 -16.93
N ASN A 270 -8.86 1.16 -18.01
CA ASN A 270 -9.79 1.14 -19.14
C ASN A 270 -10.59 -0.18 -19.07
N PRO A 271 -11.67 -0.27 -18.28
CA PRO A 271 -12.47 -1.48 -18.23
C PRO A 271 -13.05 -1.73 -19.63
N THR A 272 -12.70 -2.85 -20.24
CA THR A 272 -13.46 -3.38 -21.37
C THR A 272 -14.89 -3.58 -20.88
N GLN A 273 -15.86 -2.93 -21.53
CA GLN A 273 -17.25 -3.27 -21.30
C GLN A 273 -17.39 -4.79 -21.45
N PRO A 274 -18.06 -5.48 -20.51
CA PRO A 274 -18.32 -6.90 -20.70
C PRO A 274 -19.05 -7.06 -22.01
N THR A 275 -18.47 -7.75 -22.97
CA THR A 275 -19.16 -8.21 -24.15
C THR A 275 -20.35 -9.02 -23.65
N LYS A 276 -21.54 -8.42 -23.81
CA LYS A 276 -22.79 -9.13 -23.57
C LYS A 276 -22.79 -10.33 -24.50
N SER A 277 -22.58 -11.50 -23.94
CA SER A 277 -22.82 -12.79 -24.60
C SER A 277 -24.30 -13.12 -24.46
#